data_7809d65e7a65ca131373fe8b4c7f77db
#
_entry.id   7809d65e7a65ca131373fe8b4c7f77db
#
_cell.length_a   1.000
_cell.length_b   1.000
_cell.length_c   1.000
_cell.angle_alpha   90.00
_cell.angle_beta   90.00
_cell.angle_gamma   90.00
#
_symmetry.space_group_name_H-M   'P 1'
#
loop_
_entity.id
_entity.type
_entity.pdbx_description
1 polymer ?
#
loop_
_entity_poly.entity_id
_entity_poly.type
_entity_poly.pdbx_seq_one_letter_code
_entity_poly.pdbx_strand_id
1 'polypeptide(L)'
;MVNDQWEIRLVRQSDNHVLARVLKEVLVEMNVPEQGTAFVDPEIDAIYDAYQAKKANYWVVCNGHDIFGGAGIAPLHDGPDGYCELQKMYFLYDVRGKGLENQMIQKCLTQAKSY
;
A
#
# COMPACT_ATOMS: atom_id res chain seq x y z
N MET A 1 3.78 -0.04 -27.43
CA MET A 1 3.51 -1.39 -26.93
C MET A 1 3.00 -1.34 -25.51
N VAL A 2 1.94 -2.05 -25.24
CA VAL A 2 1.39 -2.11 -23.89
C VAL A 2 2.27 -3.02 -23.04
N ASN A 3 2.63 -2.55 -21.88
CA ASN A 3 3.39 -3.35 -20.93
C ASN A 3 2.41 -3.95 -19.92
N ASP A 4 2.20 -5.25 -20.01
CA ASP A 4 1.25 -5.97 -19.17
C ASP A 4 1.90 -6.72 -18.02
N GLN A 5 3.10 -6.33 -17.65
CA GLN A 5 3.85 -7.00 -16.59
C GLN A 5 3.53 -6.42 -15.21
N TRP A 6 2.25 -6.29 -14.93
CA TRP A 6 1.79 -5.84 -13.62
C TRP A 6 1.96 -6.94 -12.59
N GLU A 7 2.49 -6.57 -11.44
CA GLU A 7 2.75 -7.52 -10.36
C GLU A 7 2.36 -6.90 -9.02
N ILE A 8 1.82 -7.72 -8.14
CA ILE A 8 1.60 -7.35 -6.74
C ILE A 8 2.55 -8.21 -5.92
N ARG A 9 3.43 -7.58 -5.17
CA ARG A 9 4.41 -8.26 -4.35
C ARG A 9 4.57 -7.59 -2.99
N LEU A 10 5.17 -8.32 -2.04
CA LEU A 10 5.47 -7.73 -0.74
C LEU A 10 6.46 -6.58 -0.88
N VAL A 11 6.29 -5.57 -0.05
CA VAL A 11 7.21 -4.43 0.00
C VAL A 11 8.60 -4.89 0.44
N ARG A 12 9.63 -4.23 -0.08
CA ARG A 12 11.03 -4.45 0.29
C ARG A 12 11.58 -3.18 0.93
N GLN A 13 12.59 -3.32 1.77
CA GLN A 13 13.22 -2.16 2.38
C GLN A 13 13.71 -1.17 1.33
N SER A 14 14.23 -1.66 0.21
CA SER A 14 14.70 -0.82 -0.89
C SER A 14 13.58 -0.03 -1.57
N ASP A 15 12.33 -0.37 -1.33
CA ASP A 15 11.19 0.35 -1.92
C ASP A 15 10.84 1.63 -1.17
N ASN A 16 11.26 1.78 0.09
CA ASN A 16 10.80 2.86 0.96
C ASN A 16 10.83 4.24 0.31
N HIS A 17 11.94 4.60 -0.29
CA HIS A 17 12.11 5.94 -0.85
C HIS A 17 11.16 6.20 -2.02
N VAL A 18 11.12 5.28 -2.98
CA VAL A 18 10.27 5.42 -4.16
C VAL A 18 8.80 5.35 -3.77
N LEU A 19 8.46 4.41 -2.88
CA LEU A 19 7.08 4.23 -2.43
C LEU A 19 6.57 5.48 -1.70
N ALA A 20 7.40 6.08 -0.85
CA ALA A 20 7.02 7.32 -0.17
C ALA A 20 6.63 8.41 -1.17
N ARG A 21 7.43 8.56 -2.22
CA ARG A 21 7.16 9.55 -3.26
C ARG A 21 5.85 9.24 -3.99
N VAL A 22 5.63 7.98 -4.32
CA VAL A 22 4.42 7.54 -5.02
C VAL A 22 3.18 7.80 -4.17
N LEU A 23 3.22 7.42 -2.89
CA LEU A 23 2.07 7.61 -2.01
C LEU A 23 1.74 9.09 -1.82
N LYS A 24 2.75 9.94 -1.69
CA LYS A 24 2.54 11.39 -1.59
C LYS A 24 1.95 11.95 -2.89
N GLU A 25 2.37 11.42 -4.02
CA GLU A 25 1.81 11.82 -5.31
C GLU A 25 0.33 11.49 -5.41
N VAL A 26 -0.06 10.29 -4.94
CA VAL A 26 -1.48 9.90 -4.90
C VAL A 26 -2.27 10.85 -4.00
N LEU A 27 -1.72 11.21 -2.85
CA LEU A 27 -2.40 12.13 -1.93
C LEU A 27 -2.64 13.50 -2.60
N VAL A 28 -1.68 13.98 -3.38
CA VAL A 28 -1.86 15.21 -4.15
C VAL A 28 -2.98 15.06 -5.18
N GLU A 29 -3.01 13.94 -5.91
CA GLU A 29 -4.05 13.67 -6.89
C GLU A 29 -5.44 13.65 -6.24
N MET A 30 -5.51 13.18 -5.00
CA MET A 30 -6.77 13.09 -4.25
C MET A 30 -7.14 14.39 -3.53
N ASN A 31 -6.36 15.45 -3.74
CA ASN A 31 -6.55 16.77 -3.11
C ASN A 31 -6.49 16.73 -1.58
N VAL A 32 -5.68 15.85 -1.03
CA VAL A 32 -5.45 15.81 0.41
C VAL A 32 -4.56 16.99 0.79
N PRO A 33 -4.95 17.82 1.79
CA PRO A 33 -4.12 18.94 2.21
C PRO A 33 -2.75 18.50 2.71
N GLU A 34 -1.70 19.24 2.36
CA GLU A 34 -0.33 18.91 2.80
C GLU A 34 -0.20 18.93 4.32
N GLN A 35 -1.01 19.74 5.00
CA GLN A 35 -1.05 19.77 6.46
C GLN A 35 -1.92 18.68 7.04
N GLY A 36 -2.49 17.83 6.17
CA GLY A 36 -3.33 16.73 6.63
C GLY A 36 -2.50 15.61 7.24
N THR A 37 -3.16 14.79 8.07
CA THR A 37 -2.49 13.71 8.80
C THR A 37 -1.80 12.70 7.89
N ALA A 38 -2.35 12.47 6.70
CA ALA A 38 -1.76 11.50 5.75
C ALA A 38 -0.37 11.94 5.29
N PHE A 39 -0.17 13.25 5.01
CA PHE A 39 1.13 13.76 4.58
C PHE A 39 2.17 13.78 5.69
N VAL A 40 1.74 14.01 6.93
CA VAL A 40 2.66 14.12 8.06
C VAL A 40 2.85 12.78 8.79
N ASP A 41 2.23 11.73 8.29
CA ASP A 41 2.38 10.39 8.86
C ASP A 41 3.80 9.89 8.58
N PRO A 42 4.64 9.72 9.62
CA PRO A 42 6.03 9.31 9.41
C PRO A 42 6.15 7.90 8.81
N GLU A 43 5.12 7.08 8.94
CA GLU A 43 5.15 5.73 8.35
C GLU A 43 5.26 5.74 6.84
N ILE A 44 4.76 6.80 6.19
CA ILE A 44 4.82 6.90 4.72
C ILE A 44 6.26 6.87 4.22
N ASP A 45 7.20 7.42 4.98
CA ASP A 45 8.61 7.44 4.59
C ASP A 45 9.35 6.14 4.91
N ALA A 46 8.72 5.23 5.63
CA ALA A 46 9.35 3.98 6.06
C ALA A 46 8.31 2.84 6.09
N ILE A 47 7.62 2.63 4.98
CA ILE A 47 6.55 1.63 4.90
C ILE A 47 7.05 0.23 5.24
N TYR A 48 8.20 -0.18 4.68
CA TYR A 48 8.73 -1.49 4.98
C TYR A 48 8.86 -1.69 6.49
N ASP A 49 9.44 -0.72 7.16
CA ASP A 49 9.69 -0.80 8.61
C ASP A 49 8.40 -0.78 9.42
N ALA A 50 7.42 -0.02 8.96
CA ALA A 50 6.14 0.11 9.65
C ALA A 50 5.31 -1.18 9.64
N TYR A 51 5.55 -2.06 8.68
CA TYR A 51 4.75 -3.28 8.49
C TYR A 51 5.52 -4.56 8.79
N GLN A 52 6.53 -4.51 9.66
CA GLN A 52 7.29 -5.70 10.07
C GLN A 52 6.72 -6.41 11.29
N ALA A 53 5.72 -5.83 11.95
CA ALA A 53 5.11 -6.45 13.12
C ALA A 53 4.33 -7.71 12.72
N LYS A 54 4.03 -8.55 13.70
CA LYS A 54 3.19 -9.74 13.48
C LYS A 54 1.84 -9.33 12.94
N LYS A 55 1.34 -10.08 11.96
CA LYS A 55 0.03 -9.88 11.34
C LYS A 55 -0.07 -8.54 10.60
N ALA A 56 1.08 -7.98 10.24
CA ALA A 56 1.12 -6.79 9.40
C ALA A 56 1.85 -7.12 8.11
N ASN A 57 1.34 -6.62 6.99
CA ASN A 57 1.96 -6.79 5.69
C ASN A 57 1.63 -5.59 4.82
N TYR A 58 2.53 -5.28 3.90
CA TYR A 58 2.28 -4.26 2.90
C TYR A 58 2.71 -4.79 1.53
N TRP A 59 1.84 -4.62 0.55
CA TRP A 59 2.13 -5.03 -0.83
C TRP A 59 2.22 -3.80 -1.71
N VAL A 60 3.07 -3.89 -2.72
CA VAL A 60 3.18 -2.85 -3.75
C VAL A 60 2.68 -3.39 -5.08
N VAL A 61 2.12 -2.50 -5.87
CA VAL A 61 1.77 -2.77 -7.26
C VAL A 61 2.87 -2.16 -8.12
N CYS A 62 3.47 -2.99 -8.97
CA CYS A 62 4.56 -2.54 -9.80
C CYS A 62 4.45 -3.07 -11.22
N ASN A 63 5.16 -2.43 -12.14
CA ASN A 63 5.26 -2.84 -13.53
C ASN A 63 6.74 -2.70 -13.90
N GLY A 64 7.41 -3.83 -14.06
CA GLY A 64 8.86 -3.82 -14.18
C GLY A 64 9.49 -3.31 -12.89
N HIS A 65 10.27 -2.24 -12.99
CA HIS A 65 10.93 -1.64 -11.83
C HIS A 65 10.16 -0.48 -11.21
N ASP A 66 9.04 -0.09 -11.82
CA ASP A 66 8.28 1.08 -11.37
C ASP A 66 7.17 0.68 -10.41
N ILE A 67 7.04 1.45 -9.33
CA ILE A 67 6.00 1.26 -8.33
C ILE A 67 4.88 2.26 -8.58
N PHE A 68 3.64 1.80 -8.52
CA PHE A 68 2.45 2.61 -8.81
C PHE A 68 1.49 2.72 -7.63
N GLY A 69 1.83 2.13 -6.51
CA GLY A 69 1.01 2.22 -5.33
C GLY A 69 1.14 0.99 -4.45
N GLY A 70 0.25 0.89 -3.48
CA GLY A 70 0.27 -0.23 -2.57
C GLY A 70 -0.90 -0.24 -1.61
N ALA A 71 -0.94 -1.25 -0.77
CA ALA A 71 -1.91 -1.38 0.30
C ALA A 71 -1.36 -2.33 1.37
N GLY A 72 -1.81 -2.14 2.59
CA GLY A 72 -1.37 -2.98 3.68
C GLY A 72 -2.49 -3.38 4.61
N ILE A 73 -2.17 -4.33 5.48
CA ILE A 73 -3.04 -4.74 6.58
C ILE A 73 -2.22 -4.73 7.87
N ALA A 74 -2.89 -4.45 8.95
CA ALA A 74 -2.30 -4.50 10.28
C ALA A 74 -3.40 -4.81 11.30
N PRO A 75 -3.03 -5.33 12.48
CA PRO A 75 -4.03 -5.55 13.53
C PRO A 75 -4.73 -4.23 13.87
N LEU A 76 -6.01 -4.31 14.17
CA LEU A 76 -6.77 -3.14 14.59
C LEU A 76 -6.24 -2.70 15.95
N HIS A 77 -5.78 -1.44 16.03
CA HIS A 77 -5.02 -0.93 17.17
C HIS A 77 -5.75 -1.04 18.50
N ASP A 78 -6.99 -0.59 18.56
CA ASP A 78 -7.81 -0.61 19.78
C ASP A 78 -9.02 -1.54 19.65
N GLY A 79 -8.92 -2.53 18.75
CA GLY A 79 -10.02 -3.43 18.49
C GLY A 79 -9.83 -4.82 19.10
N PRO A 80 -10.85 -5.66 18.99
CA PRO A 80 -10.76 -7.04 19.45
C PRO A 80 -9.68 -7.82 18.72
N ASP A 81 -9.14 -8.84 19.37
CA ASP A 81 -8.23 -9.78 18.71
C ASP A 81 -8.92 -10.44 17.52
N GLY A 82 -8.17 -10.69 16.48
CA GLY A 82 -8.68 -11.35 15.30
C GLY A 82 -9.17 -10.42 14.20
N TYR A 83 -9.06 -9.12 14.40
CA TYR A 83 -9.47 -8.12 13.41
C TYR A 83 -8.24 -7.44 12.81
N CYS A 84 -8.26 -7.26 11.49
CA CYS A 84 -7.25 -6.52 10.77
C CYS A 84 -7.87 -5.32 10.06
N GLU A 85 -7.09 -4.27 9.92
CA GLU A 85 -7.49 -3.06 9.22
C GLU A 85 -6.74 -2.96 7.89
N LEU A 86 -7.48 -2.65 6.82
CA LEU A 86 -6.88 -2.32 5.52
C LEU A 86 -6.37 -0.89 5.61
N GLN A 87 -5.10 -0.68 5.31
CA GLN A 87 -4.43 0.60 5.53
C GLN A 87 -3.68 1.07 4.29
N LYS A 88 -3.60 2.39 4.15
CA LYS A 88 -2.73 3.05 3.17
C LYS A 88 -2.86 2.46 1.77
N MET A 89 -4.10 2.26 1.33
CA MET A 89 -4.40 1.76 0.00
C MET A 89 -4.44 2.94 -0.97
N TYR A 90 -3.33 3.17 -1.64
CA TYR A 90 -3.17 4.30 -2.55
C TYR A 90 -2.60 3.83 -3.87
N PHE A 91 -3.24 4.21 -4.98
CA PHE A 91 -2.80 3.84 -6.32
C PHE A 91 -2.77 5.07 -7.23
N LEU A 92 -1.70 5.21 -8.00
CA LEU A 92 -1.63 6.20 -9.06
C LEU A 92 -2.71 5.93 -10.10
N TYR A 93 -3.11 6.99 -10.80
CA TYR A 93 -4.16 6.93 -11.81
C TYR A 93 -3.92 5.81 -12.83
N ASP A 94 -2.66 5.57 -13.21
CA ASP A 94 -2.28 4.59 -14.21
C ASP A 94 -2.77 3.16 -13.89
N VAL A 95 -2.95 2.86 -12.61
CA VAL A 95 -3.37 1.54 -12.13
C VAL A 95 -4.89 1.37 -12.19
N ARG A 96 -5.61 2.49 -12.10
CA ARG A 96 -7.07 2.45 -11.93
C ARG A 96 -7.74 1.90 -13.17
N GLY A 97 -8.81 1.13 -12.95
CA GLY A 97 -9.59 0.55 -14.03
C GLY A 97 -9.00 -0.71 -14.66
N LYS A 98 -7.94 -1.27 -14.09
CA LYS A 98 -7.28 -2.48 -14.61
C LYS A 98 -7.57 -3.73 -13.77
N GLY A 99 -8.43 -3.62 -12.76
CA GLY A 99 -8.72 -4.74 -11.87
C GLY A 99 -7.66 -5.02 -10.82
N LEU A 100 -6.58 -4.24 -10.80
CA LEU A 100 -5.48 -4.43 -9.85
C LEU A 100 -5.89 -4.10 -8.42
N GLU A 101 -6.80 -3.14 -8.24
CA GLU A 101 -7.31 -2.79 -6.93
C GLU A 101 -8.05 -3.97 -6.30
N ASN A 102 -8.88 -4.66 -7.09
CA ASN A 102 -9.58 -5.84 -6.61
C ASN A 102 -8.62 -6.98 -6.29
N GLN A 103 -7.60 -7.18 -7.11
CA GLN A 103 -6.56 -8.20 -6.84
C GLN A 103 -5.83 -7.89 -5.54
N MET A 104 -5.54 -6.61 -5.29
CA MET A 104 -4.88 -6.18 -4.07
C MET A 104 -5.76 -6.45 -2.85
N ILE A 105 -7.05 -6.11 -2.93
CA ILE A 105 -8.00 -6.36 -1.84
C ILE A 105 -8.08 -7.85 -1.54
N GLN A 106 -8.16 -8.69 -2.59
CA GLN A 106 -8.21 -10.13 -2.40
C GLN A 106 -6.94 -10.67 -1.72
N LYS A 107 -5.79 -10.12 -2.09
CA LYS A 107 -4.53 -10.51 -1.48
C LYS A 107 -4.51 -10.17 0.01
N CYS A 108 -4.97 -8.97 0.35
CA CYS A 108 -5.07 -8.55 1.74
C CYS A 108 -6.04 -9.42 2.54
N LEU A 109 -7.20 -9.73 1.98
CA LEU A 109 -8.20 -10.57 2.63
C LEU A 109 -7.68 -11.99 2.85
N THR A 110 -7.02 -12.57 1.85
CA THR A 110 -6.45 -13.92 1.95
C THR A 110 -5.42 -13.98 3.07
N GLN A 111 -4.56 -12.98 3.15
CA GLN A 111 -3.53 -12.92 4.19
C GLN A 111 -4.17 -12.73 5.57
N ALA A 112 -5.15 -11.85 5.68
CA ALA A 112 -5.82 -11.58 6.94
C ALA A 112 -6.49 -12.85 7.50
N LYS A 113 -7.08 -13.66 6.63
CA LYS A 113 -7.73 -14.91 7.03
C LYS A 113 -6.74 -15.96 7.53
N SER A 114 -5.47 -15.84 7.14
CA SER A 114 -4.44 -16.78 7.55
C SER A 114 -3.87 -16.49 8.93
N TYR A 115 -4.16 -15.33 9.49
CA TYR A 115 -3.66 -14.92 10.80
C TYR A 115 -4.42 -15.51 11.97
#